data_37837e97621916f2663d5cf9aa057c42
#
_entry.id   37837e97621916f2663d5cf9aa057c42
#
_cell.length_a   1.000
_cell.length_b   1.000
_cell.length_c   1.000
_cell.angle_alpha   90.00
_cell.angle_beta   90.00
_cell.angle_gamma   90.00
#
_symmetry.space_group_name_H-M   'P 1'
#
loop_
_entity.id
_entity.type
_entity.pdbx_description
1 polymer ?
#
loop_
_entity_poly.entity_id
_entity_poly.type
_entity_poly.pdbx_seq_one_letter_code
_entity_poly.pdbx_strand_id
1 'polypeptide(L)'
;MPAFRTVLGLFGGYSATDAAAMTVPTPHDAAATIRARAGGLAPKAALVLGSGLGGLADRIARPVVIGYDEIPGFPRPSVDGHAGRLVLGEFASVAVACLQGRVHLYEGEAAAARNLRHYIRTLKVLGCEILVLTNAAGSLRREAGAGSLMLITDHINLQPLNPLAGPNDDEFGPRFPAMEEVYDAELHARLQAAARAAGVTLHEGVYLALLGPSFETPAEVRAYGRLGADAVGMSTVPEAIVARHCGLRVAAISAITNLGVGLGDTPLSHEQTLAVAKQCAVDMERLLAGFFGRLADGT
;
A
#
# COMPACT_ATOMS: atom_id res chain seq x y z
N MET A 1 -1.59 -33.30 -53.63
CA MET A 1 -0.53 -32.65 -52.86
C MET A 1 0.07 -31.50 -53.64
N PRO A 2 -0.05 -30.26 -53.22
CA PRO A 2 1.02 -29.29 -53.41
C PRO A 2 1.37 -28.53 -52.09
N ALA A 3 2.61 -28.60 -51.85
CA ALA A 3 3.63 -27.66 -51.35
C ALA A 3 3.18 -26.47 -50.48
N PHE A 4 3.53 -26.55 -49.19
CA PHE A 4 3.75 -25.41 -48.32
C PHE A 4 5.04 -24.69 -48.79
N ARG A 5 4.92 -23.50 -49.37
CA ARG A 5 6.02 -22.55 -49.56
C ARG A 5 5.94 -21.43 -48.53
N THR A 6 6.90 -21.47 -47.65
CA THR A 6 7.64 -20.43 -46.91
C THR A 6 7.15 -19.01 -47.13
N VAL A 7 6.59 -18.42 -46.07
CA VAL A 7 6.55 -16.97 -45.87
C VAL A 7 7.59 -16.65 -44.79
N LEU A 8 8.84 -16.58 -45.19
CA LEU A 8 9.94 -15.99 -44.45
C LEU A 8 10.42 -14.80 -45.27
N GLY A 9 10.14 -13.60 -44.84
CA GLY A 9 10.73 -12.45 -45.47
C GLY A 9 10.00 -11.14 -45.26
N LEU A 10 9.80 -10.67 -43.99
CA LEU A 10 9.50 -9.27 -43.68
C LEU A 10 9.78 -9.01 -42.17
N PHE A 11 10.97 -9.40 -41.70
CA PHE A 11 11.52 -8.79 -40.50
C PHE A 11 12.81 -8.13 -40.89
N GLY A 12 12.74 -6.84 -41.23
CA GLY A 12 13.89 -5.97 -41.39
C GLY A 12 14.79 -6.06 -40.16
N GLY A 13 16.10 -6.19 -40.42
CA GLY A 13 17.14 -6.44 -39.44
C GLY A 13 17.09 -5.46 -38.25
N TYR A 14 16.73 -5.98 -37.10
CA TYR A 14 17.15 -5.40 -35.84
C TYR A 14 18.60 -5.85 -35.61
N SER A 15 19.52 -4.92 -35.75
CA SER A 15 20.91 -5.09 -35.36
C SER A 15 20.96 -5.38 -33.86
N ALA A 16 21.58 -6.51 -33.50
CA ALA A 16 21.82 -6.92 -32.11
C ALA A 16 22.80 -6.00 -31.34
N THR A 17 23.19 -4.86 -31.93
CA THR A 17 24.19 -3.94 -31.39
C THR A 17 23.60 -2.68 -30.73
N ASP A 18 22.30 -2.44 -30.79
CA ASP A 18 21.67 -1.24 -30.18
C ASP A 18 20.81 -1.51 -28.93
N ALA A 19 20.79 -2.72 -28.42
CA ALA A 19 20.34 -3.00 -27.08
C ALA A 19 21.47 -2.65 -26.10
N ALA A 20 21.80 -1.38 -25.93
CA ALA A 20 22.34 -0.92 -24.66
C ALA A 20 21.36 -1.43 -23.62
N ALA A 21 21.76 -2.43 -22.83
CA ALA A 21 20.93 -3.07 -21.81
C ALA A 21 20.44 -1.93 -20.90
N MET A 22 19.20 -1.50 -21.09
CA MET A 22 18.55 -0.59 -20.16
C MET A 22 18.49 -1.36 -18.84
N THR A 23 19.46 -1.10 -17.97
CA THR A 23 19.49 -1.69 -16.63
C THR A 23 18.20 -1.31 -15.94
N VAL A 24 17.41 -2.32 -15.55
CA VAL A 24 16.17 -2.09 -14.79
C VAL A 24 16.59 -1.48 -13.45
N PRO A 25 16.07 -0.30 -13.09
CA PRO A 25 16.42 0.35 -11.83
C PRO A 25 16.21 -0.56 -10.65
N THR A 26 17.16 -0.59 -9.73
CA THR A 26 17.10 -1.38 -8.50
C THR A 26 16.55 -0.55 -7.33
N PRO A 27 16.07 -1.19 -6.24
CA PRO A 27 15.73 -0.47 -5.00
C PRO A 27 16.88 0.36 -4.43
N HIS A 28 18.13 -0.05 -4.68
CA HIS A 28 19.32 0.70 -4.26
C HIS A 28 19.52 1.98 -5.07
N ASP A 29 19.28 1.97 -6.38
CA ASP A 29 19.34 3.18 -7.22
C ASP A 29 18.29 4.20 -6.79
N ALA A 30 17.07 3.71 -6.53
CA ALA A 30 15.99 4.53 -6.00
C ALA A 30 16.35 5.14 -4.63
N ALA A 31 16.87 4.32 -3.71
CA ALA A 31 17.27 4.78 -2.39
C ALA A 31 18.44 5.77 -2.44
N ALA A 32 19.42 5.57 -3.33
CA ALA A 32 20.52 6.51 -3.54
C ALA A 32 20.02 7.89 -4.02
N THR A 33 19.09 7.90 -5.01
CA THR A 33 18.44 9.11 -5.50
C THR A 33 17.68 9.84 -4.38
N ILE A 34 16.94 9.11 -3.55
CA ILE A 34 16.18 9.68 -2.43
C ILE A 34 17.13 10.26 -1.38
N ARG A 35 18.19 9.53 -0.98
CA ARG A 35 19.19 9.98 0.00
C ARG A 35 19.89 11.26 -0.45
N ALA A 36 20.23 11.39 -1.72
CA ALA A 36 20.88 12.58 -2.25
C ALA A 36 20.02 13.84 -2.09
N ARG A 37 18.69 13.68 -2.02
CA ARG A 37 17.72 14.80 -1.87
C ARG A 37 17.21 14.96 -0.44
N ALA A 38 17.38 13.95 0.40
CA ALA A 38 16.80 13.89 1.76
C ALA A 38 17.45 14.86 2.77
N GLY A 39 18.53 15.57 2.41
CA GLY A 39 19.18 16.52 3.32
C GLY A 39 19.72 15.90 4.61
N GLY A 40 20.08 14.63 4.58
CA GLY A 40 20.56 13.89 5.76
C GLY A 40 19.46 13.22 6.59
N LEU A 41 18.18 13.38 6.24
CA LEU A 41 17.08 12.70 6.92
C LEU A 41 17.16 11.20 6.66
N ALA A 42 17.16 10.39 7.73
CA ALA A 42 17.12 8.94 7.68
C ALA A 42 15.77 8.44 8.24
N PRO A 43 14.78 8.11 7.37
CA PRO A 43 13.47 7.72 7.84
C PRO A 43 13.52 6.38 8.56
N LYS A 44 12.88 6.31 9.74
CA LYS A 44 12.72 5.09 10.55
C LYS A 44 11.40 4.38 10.27
N ALA A 45 10.40 5.13 9.83
CA ALA A 45 9.10 4.59 9.49
C ALA A 45 8.66 5.05 8.09
N ALA A 46 7.92 4.19 7.43
CA ALA A 46 7.25 4.51 6.19
C ALA A 46 5.73 4.56 6.41
N LEU A 47 5.06 5.47 5.70
CA LEU A 47 3.62 5.62 5.70
C LEU A 47 3.11 5.60 4.26
N VAL A 48 2.18 4.71 3.91
CA VAL A 48 1.52 4.69 2.60
C VAL A 48 0.11 5.21 2.74
N LEU A 49 -0.19 6.31 2.05
CA LEU A 49 -1.49 6.94 2.09
C LEU A 49 -2.42 6.39 1.01
N GLY A 50 -3.58 5.92 1.43
CA GLY A 50 -4.66 5.44 0.57
C GLY A 50 -5.51 6.57 0.00
N SER A 51 -6.48 6.17 -0.83
CA SER A 51 -7.44 7.07 -1.48
C SER A 51 -8.17 7.94 -0.45
N GLY A 52 -8.24 9.24 -0.70
CA GLY A 52 -8.87 10.24 0.17
C GLY A 52 -8.06 10.64 1.41
N LEU A 53 -6.93 9.97 1.71
CA LEU A 53 -6.09 10.24 2.89
C LEU A 53 -4.82 11.06 2.55
N GLY A 54 -4.63 11.45 1.30
CA GLY A 54 -3.43 12.15 0.82
C GLY A 54 -3.10 13.43 1.58
N GLY A 55 -4.08 14.14 2.15
CA GLY A 55 -3.90 15.34 2.95
C GLY A 55 -3.10 15.14 4.26
N LEU A 56 -2.97 13.90 4.73
CA LEU A 56 -2.13 13.59 5.91
C LEU A 56 -0.64 13.91 5.66
N ALA A 57 -0.18 13.89 4.41
CA ALA A 57 1.18 14.28 4.07
C ALA A 57 1.49 15.75 4.39
N ASP A 58 0.47 16.63 4.43
CA ASP A 58 0.63 18.06 4.75
C ASP A 58 0.96 18.30 6.24
N ARG A 59 0.84 17.26 7.08
CA ARG A 59 1.24 17.26 8.50
C ARG A 59 2.70 16.93 8.73
N ILE A 60 3.42 16.55 7.70
CA ILE A 60 4.86 16.27 7.79
C ILE A 60 5.61 17.59 7.91
N ALA A 61 6.35 17.74 8.99
CA ALA A 61 7.16 18.92 9.23
C ALA A 61 8.47 18.87 8.42
N ARG A 62 8.93 20.03 7.94
CA ARG A 62 10.16 20.19 7.13
C ARG A 62 10.17 19.24 5.92
N PRO A 63 9.13 19.24 5.08
CA PRO A 63 8.98 18.24 4.05
C PRO A 63 9.99 18.41 2.91
N VAL A 64 10.62 17.32 2.50
CA VAL A 64 11.31 17.19 1.21
C VAL A 64 10.39 16.35 0.30
N VAL A 65 9.93 16.94 -0.79
CA VAL A 65 8.99 16.32 -1.74
C VAL A 65 9.73 15.89 -2.98
N ILE A 66 9.55 14.62 -3.40
CA ILE A 66 10.15 14.02 -4.58
C ILE A 66 9.04 13.35 -5.40
N GLY A 67 8.85 13.76 -6.66
CA GLY A 67 7.91 13.08 -7.56
C GLY A 67 8.35 11.64 -7.84
N TYR A 68 7.38 10.72 -7.98
CA TYR A 68 7.72 9.33 -8.31
C TYR A 68 8.44 9.21 -9.66
N ASP A 69 8.18 10.12 -10.59
CA ASP A 69 8.87 10.19 -11.88
C ASP A 69 10.33 10.65 -11.80
N GLU A 70 10.73 11.20 -10.66
CA GLU A 70 12.11 11.57 -10.35
C GLU A 70 12.88 10.44 -9.64
N ILE A 71 12.21 9.36 -9.24
CA ILE A 71 12.80 8.22 -8.52
C ILE A 71 12.90 7.02 -9.46
N PRO A 72 14.10 6.49 -9.73
CA PRO A 72 14.28 5.37 -10.64
C PRO A 72 13.39 4.16 -10.28
N GLY A 73 12.61 3.67 -11.23
CA GLY A 73 11.75 2.49 -11.06
C GLY A 73 10.47 2.68 -10.23
N PHE A 74 10.20 3.89 -9.73
CA PHE A 74 8.95 4.16 -9.04
C PHE A 74 7.79 4.24 -10.04
N PRO A 75 6.60 3.73 -9.67
CA PRO A 75 5.44 3.72 -10.54
C PRO A 75 4.79 5.10 -10.62
N ARG A 76 4.07 5.36 -11.72
CA ARG A 76 3.15 6.48 -11.80
C ARG A 76 1.73 5.97 -11.54
N PRO A 77 1.08 6.33 -10.43
CA PRO A 77 -0.31 6.00 -10.20
C PRO A 77 -1.19 6.62 -11.28
N SER A 78 -2.19 5.87 -11.75
CA SER A 78 -3.15 6.35 -12.75
C SER A 78 -4.52 6.70 -12.16
N VAL A 79 -4.71 6.41 -10.87
CA VAL A 79 -5.98 6.61 -10.18
C VAL A 79 -6.03 7.97 -9.51
N ASP A 80 -7.16 8.68 -9.68
CA ASP A 80 -7.41 9.96 -9.03
C ASP A 80 -7.32 9.86 -7.50
N GLY A 81 -6.72 10.90 -6.89
CA GLY A 81 -6.48 10.93 -5.45
C GLY A 81 -5.11 10.38 -5.01
N HIS A 82 -4.30 9.85 -5.94
CA HIS A 82 -2.93 9.43 -5.71
C HIS A 82 -1.94 10.41 -6.34
N ALA A 83 -1.28 11.24 -5.52
CA ALA A 83 -0.43 12.33 -6.01
C ALA A 83 0.88 11.85 -6.66
N GLY A 84 1.29 10.60 -6.42
CA GLY A 84 2.51 10.04 -7.00
C GLY A 84 3.78 10.74 -6.55
N ARG A 85 3.91 11.01 -5.27
CA ARG A 85 5.10 11.65 -4.68
C ARG A 85 5.49 11.05 -3.33
N LEU A 86 6.79 11.07 -3.06
CA LEU A 86 7.38 10.73 -1.77
C LEU A 86 7.58 12.03 -0.98
N VAL A 87 7.13 12.06 0.26
CA VAL A 87 7.31 13.16 1.20
C VAL A 87 8.17 12.66 2.37
N LEU A 88 9.39 13.17 2.48
CA LEU A 88 10.30 12.89 3.59
C LEU A 88 10.21 14.04 4.59
N GLY A 89 10.26 13.74 5.88
CA GLY A 89 10.22 14.76 6.92
C GLY A 89 9.92 14.15 8.27
N GLU A 90 9.39 14.92 9.20
CA GLU A 90 9.04 14.46 10.54
C GLU A 90 7.51 14.47 10.72
N PHE A 91 6.99 13.34 11.20
CA PHE A 91 5.60 13.23 11.64
C PHE A 91 5.60 12.87 13.13
N ALA A 92 5.05 13.75 13.98
CA ALA A 92 5.08 13.62 15.44
C ALA A 92 6.49 13.24 15.97
N SER A 93 7.52 13.98 15.53
CA SER A 93 8.93 13.82 15.91
C SER A 93 9.62 12.54 15.41
N VAL A 94 8.98 11.72 14.61
CA VAL A 94 9.58 10.56 13.94
C VAL A 94 9.93 10.91 12.49
N ALA A 95 11.16 10.60 12.08
CA ALA A 95 11.56 10.73 10.67
C ALA A 95 10.83 9.70 9.82
N VAL A 96 10.04 10.16 8.85
CA VAL A 96 9.17 9.33 8.03
C VAL A 96 9.44 9.48 6.53
N ALA A 97 9.17 8.41 5.79
CA ALA A 97 9.04 8.39 4.34
C ALA A 97 7.56 8.13 3.99
N CYS A 98 6.85 9.16 3.57
CA CYS A 98 5.43 9.09 3.27
C CYS A 98 5.20 8.98 1.76
N LEU A 99 4.65 7.84 1.32
CA LEU A 99 4.19 7.65 -0.04
C LEU A 99 2.78 8.20 -0.18
N GLN A 100 2.65 9.35 -0.86
CA GLN A 100 1.38 9.99 -1.13
C GLN A 100 0.78 9.43 -2.43
N GLY A 101 0.21 8.25 -2.32
CA GLY A 101 -0.36 7.46 -3.40
C GLY A 101 0.35 6.12 -3.62
N ARG A 102 -0.36 5.22 -4.26
CA ARG A 102 0.08 3.86 -4.62
C ARG A 102 -0.45 3.44 -5.97
N VAL A 103 0.11 2.38 -6.54
CA VAL A 103 -0.48 1.65 -7.67
C VAL A 103 -1.29 0.46 -7.17
N HIS A 104 -2.28 0.06 -7.95
CA HIS A 104 -3.11 -1.11 -7.68
C HIS A 104 -2.88 -2.17 -8.76
N LEU A 105 -3.11 -3.44 -8.43
CA LEU A 105 -2.93 -4.54 -9.40
C LEU A 105 -3.82 -4.38 -10.64
N TYR A 106 -5.02 -3.80 -10.51
CA TYR A 106 -5.90 -3.54 -11.66
C TYR A 106 -5.35 -2.50 -12.65
N GLU A 107 -4.30 -1.74 -12.30
CA GLU A 107 -3.64 -0.79 -13.22
C GLU A 107 -2.67 -1.49 -14.18
N GLY A 108 -2.49 -2.80 -14.10
CA GLY A 108 -1.61 -3.58 -14.98
C GLY A 108 -0.86 -4.68 -14.23
N GLU A 109 -1.58 -5.62 -13.69
CA GLU A 109 -1.18 -6.76 -12.83
C GLU A 109 0.32 -7.01 -12.64
N ALA A 110 1.00 -7.58 -13.66
CA ALA A 110 2.41 -7.95 -13.53
C ALA A 110 3.36 -6.74 -13.41
N ALA A 111 3.06 -5.62 -14.07
CA ALA A 111 3.83 -4.39 -13.94
C ALA A 111 3.60 -3.76 -12.56
N ALA A 112 2.34 -3.69 -12.11
CA ALA A 112 1.99 -3.19 -10.79
C ALA A 112 2.64 -4.02 -9.67
N ALA A 113 2.65 -5.35 -9.77
CA ALA A 113 3.30 -6.22 -8.79
C ALA A 113 4.82 -5.99 -8.72
N ARG A 114 5.51 -5.79 -9.86
CA ARG A 114 6.93 -5.41 -9.88
C ARG A 114 7.16 -4.05 -9.23
N ASN A 115 6.32 -3.07 -9.53
CA ASN A 115 6.40 -1.74 -8.98
C ASN A 115 6.19 -1.74 -7.46
N LEU A 116 5.21 -2.50 -6.97
CA LEU A 116 4.96 -2.71 -5.54
C LEU A 116 6.19 -3.27 -4.81
N ARG A 117 6.83 -4.32 -5.37
CA ARG A 117 8.08 -4.85 -4.83
C ARG A 117 9.18 -3.78 -4.79
N HIS A 118 9.32 -3.03 -5.86
CA HIS A 118 10.38 -2.05 -6.00
C HIS A 118 10.27 -0.95 -4.93
N TYR A 119 9.12 -0.30 -4.80
CA TYR A 119 9.03 0.81 -3.84
C TYR A 119 9.04 0.34 -2.38
N ILE A 120 8.42 -0.80 -2.03
CA ILE A 120 8.49 -1.31 -0.65
C ILE A 120 9.93 -1.70 -0.27
N ARG A 121 10.65 -2.38 -1.18
CA ARG A 121 12.06 -2.71 -0.95
C ARG A 121 12.94 -1.46 -0.87
N THR A 122 12.63 -0.41 -1.64
CA THR A 122 13.31 0.88 -1.54
C THR A 122 13.18 1.48 -0.14
N LEU A 123 11.99 1.41 0.49
CA LEU A 123 11.80 1.86 1.87
C LEU A 123 12.68 1.09 2.85
N LYS A 124 12.81 -0.24 2.66
CA LYS A 124 13.72 -1.06 3.46
C LYS A 124 15.18 -0.63 3.30
N VAL A 125 15.63 -0.44 2.06
CA VAL A 125 17.00 0.04 1.75
C VAL A 125 17.25 1.43 2.31
N LEU A 126 16.24 2.31 2.37
CA LEU A 126 16.34 3.63 3.00
C LEU A 126 16.59 3.57 4.51
N GLY A 127 16.30 2.43 5.15
CA GLY A 127 16.49 2.23 6.58
C GLY A 127 15.19 2.25 7.38
N CYS A 128 14.03 2.22 6.73
CA CYS A 128 12.76 2.06 7.43
C CYS A 128 12.71 0.69 8.12
N GLU A 129 12.18 0.68 9.33
CA GLU A 129 11.96 -0.51 10.16
C GLU A 129 10.47 -0.85 10.26
N ILE A 130 9.62 0.18 10.14
CA ILE A 130 8.16 0.10 10.28
C ILE A 130 7.50 0.58 8.98
N LEU A 131 6.46 -0.13 8.56
CA LEU A 131 5.57 0.29 7.49
C LEU A 131 4.13 0.39 8.01
N VAL A 132 3.57 1.59 7.95
CA VAL A 132 2.15 1.83 8.23
C VAL A 132 1.42 1.98 6.90
N LEU A 133 0.47 1.11 6.65
CA LEU A 133 -0.38 1.12 5.46
C LEU A 133 -1.74 1.71 5.80
N THR A 134 -2.25 2.62 4.99
CA THR A 134 -3.63 3.10 5.10
C THR A 134 -4.39 2.84 3.81
N ASN A 135 -5.67 2.60 3.89
CA ASN A 135 -6.53 2.38 2.73
C ASN A 135 -7.95 2.89 2.97
N ALA A 136 -8.75 2.96 1.92
CA ALA A 136 -10.20 3.03 1.97
C ALA A 136 -10.76 1.61 1.78
N ALA A 137 -11.77 1.23 2.55
CA ALA A 137 -12.37 -0.11 2.49
C ALA A 137 -13.88 -0.07 2.72
N GLY A 138 -14.60 -1.04 2.16
CA GLY A 138 -15.98 -1.36 2.49
C GLY A 138 -16.03 -2.29 3.70
N SER A 139 -16.89 -1.99 4.68
CA SER A 139 -17.08 -2.88 5.85
C SER A 139 -18.12 -3.95 5.57
N LEU A 140 -17.86 -5.15 6.04
CA LEU A 140 -18.80 -6.27 6.06
C LEU A 140 -19.52 -6.39 7.41
N ARG A 141 -19.21 -5.49 8.35
CA ARG A 141 -19.75 -5.42 9.72
C ARG A 141 -20.56 -4.14 9.91
N ARG A 142 -21.82 -4.28 10.31
CA ARG A 142 -22.73 -3.13 10.49
C ARG A 142 -22.29 -2.17 11.60
N GLU A 143 -21.66 -2.69 12.66
CA GLU A 143 -21.14 -1.90 13.78
C GLU A 143 -19.89 -1.08 13.45
N ALA A 144 -19.17 -1.43 12.38
CA ALA A 144 -18.05 -0.68 11.86
C ALA A 144 -18.47 0.02 10.55
N GLY A 145 -19.40 0.95 10.65
CA GLY A 145 -19.99 1.65 9.50
C GLY A 145 -19.08 2.72 8.88
N ALA A 146 -19.61 3.38 7.84
CA ALA A 146 -18.92 4.47 7.15
C ALA A 146 -18.50 5.57 8.14
N GLY A 147 -17.28 6.08 8.01
CA GLY A 147 -16.67 7.04 8.93
C GLY A 147 -15.85 6.40 10.05
N SER A 148 -15.88 5.06 10.21
CA SER A 148 -15.08 4.34 11.21
C SER A 148 -13.65 4.09 10.73
N LEU A 149 -12.75 3.78 11.69
CA LEU A 149 -11.42 3.23 11.42
C LEU A 149 -11.38 1.75 11.85
N MET A 150 -10.66 0.93 11.08
CA MET A 150 -10.46 -0.48 11.38
C MET A 150 -8.97 -0.83 11.26
N LEU A 151 -8.39 -1.31 12.36
CA LEU A 151 -7.05 -1.89 12.40
C LEU A 151 -7.10 -3.30 11.78
N ILE A 152 -6.26 -3.53 10.79
CA ILE A 152 -6.21 -4.82 10.10
C ILE A 152 -5.37 -5.78 10.94
N THR A 153 -5.99 -6.84 11.45
CA THR A 153 -5.33 -7.86 12.27
C THR A 153 -4.80 -9.03 11.45
N ASP A 154 -5.46 -9.31 10.32
CA ASP A 154 -5.09 -10.36 9.37
C ASP A 154 -5.69 -10.07 7.99
N HIS A 155 -5.38 -10.89 6.99
CA HIS A 155 -5.96 -10.71 5.67
C HIS A 155 -6.34 -12.03 4.97
N ILE A 156 -7.31 -11.93 4.07
CA ILE A 156 -7.63 -12.95 3.08
C ILE A 156 -7.25 -12.38 1.70
N ASN A 157 -6.33 -13.05 0.99
CA ASN A 157 -5.87 -12.59 -0.32
C ASN A 157 -6.59 -13.36 -1.44
N LEU A 158 -7.51 -12.71 -2.14
CA LEU A 158 -8.16 -13.22 -3.35
C LEU A 158 -7.67 -12.52 -4.63
N GLN A 159 -6.55 -11.79 -4.55
CA GLN A 159 -5.93 -11.21 -5.74
C GLN A 159 -5.22 -12.29 -6.56
N PRO A 160 -5.27 -12.23 -7.91
CA PRO A 160 -4.80 -13.31 -8.78
C PRO A 160 -3.28 -13.45 -8.82
N LEU A 161 -2.54 -12.45 -8.37
CA LEU A 161 -1.09 -12.40 -8.46
C LEU A 161 -0.44 -12.12 -7.10
N ASN A 162 0.49 -13.00 -6.70
CA ASN A 162 1.35 -12.74 -5.56
C ASN A 162 2.52 -11.84 -6.00
N PRO A 163 2.81 -10.71 -5.32
CA PRO A 163 3.89 -9.81 -5.69
C PRO A 163 5.28 -10.45 -5.62
N LEU A 164 5.46 -11.58 -4.92
CA LEU A 164 6.71 -12.33 -4.85
C LEU A 164 6.84 -13.40 -5.95
N ALA A 165 5.85 -13.52 -6.86
CA ALA A 165 5.94 -14.46 -7.98
C ALA A 165 7.12 -14.12 -8.91
N GLY A 166 7.77 -15.16 -9.46
CA GLY A 166 8.97 -15.05 -10.28
C GLY A 166 10.26 -15.39 -9.51
N PRO A 167 11.44 -15.05 -10.02
CA PRO A 167 12.72 -15.29 -9.34
C PRO A 167 12.79 -14.61 -7.98
N ASN A 168 13.31 -15.31 -6.98
CA ASN A 168 13.55 -14.71 -5.67
C ASN A 168 14.79 -13.80 -5.73
N ASP A 169 14.81 -12.85 -4.82
CA ASP A 169 15.94 -11.99 -4.54
C ASP A 169 16.28 -12.17 -3.06
N ASP A 170 17.31 -13.00 -2.83
CA ASP A 170 17.68 -13.49 -1.50
C ASP A 170 18.20 -12.36 -0.58
N GLU A 171 18.60 -11.22 -1.16
CA GLU A 171 18.96 -10.03 -0.40
C GLU A 171 17.78 -9.53 0.45
N PHE A 172 16.56 -9.62 -0.07
CA PHE A 172 15.37 -9.10 0.63
C PHE A 172 14.66 -10.14 1.49
N GLY A 173 14.88 -11.42 1.26
CA GLY A 173 14.27 -12.45 2.10
C GLY A 173 14.17 -13.83 1.44
N PRO A 174 13.63 -14.82 2.19
CA PRO A 174 13.56 -16.20 1.74
C PRO A 174 12.53 -16.39 0.61
N ARG A 175 12.74 -17.42 -0.22
CA ARG A 175 11.79 -17.77 -1.30
C ARG A 175 10.37 -18.00 -0.80
N PHE A 176 10.20 -18.56 0.41
CA PHE A 176 8.92 -18.88 1.04
C PHE A 176 8.85 -18.21 2.42
N PRO A 177 8.42 -16.93 2.48
CA PRO A 177 8.28 -16.23 3.75
C PRO A 177 7.06 -16.75 4.54
N ALA A 178 7.23 -16.88 5.86
CA ALA A 178 6.12 -17.18 6.76
C ALA A 178 5.20 -15.96 6.92
N MET A 179 3.88 -16.17 6.82
CA MET A 179 2.85 -15.14 6.88
C MET A 179 2.03 -15.17 8.19
N GLU A 180 2.48 -15.92 9.21
CA GLU A 180 1.77 -16.05 10.49
C GLU A 180 1.64 -14.73 11.25
N GLU A 181 2.62 -13.83 11.09
CA GLU A 181 2.66 -12.54 11.77
C GLU A 181 2.96 -11.42 10.75
N VAL A 182 2.10 -11.25 9.76
CA VAL A 182 2.24 -10.18 8.78
C VAL A 182 2.07 -8.83 9.46
N TYR A 183 1.04 -8.71 10.29
CA TYR A 183 0.75 -7.49 11.05
C TYR A 183 1.34 -7.63 12.46
N ASP A 184 2.20 -6.69 12.82
CA ASP A 184 3.00 -6.73 14.04
C ASP A 184 2.14 -6.49 15.29
N ALA A 185 2.15 -7.44 16.23
CA ALA A 185 1.32 -7.40 17.42
C ALA A 185 1.65 -6.24 18.37
N GLU A 186 2.93 -5.83 18.46
CA GLU A 186 3.33 -4.70 19.28
C GLU A 186 2.85 -3.38 18.67
N LEU A 187 2.98 -3.21 17.33
CA LEU A 187 2.44 -2.04 16.65
C LEU A 187 0.92 -1.96 16.79
N HIS A 188 0.22 -3.10 16.77
CA HIS A 188 -1.22 -3.16 17.06
C HIS A 188 -1.54 -2.65 18.46
N ALA A 189 -0.85 -3.16 19.47
CA ALA A 189 -1.06 -2.73 20.86
C ALA A 189 -0.82 -1.22 21.03
N ARG A 190 0.22 -0.67 20.38
CA ARG A 190 0.53 0.76 20.38
C ARG A 190 -0.54 1.58 19.67
N LEU A 191 -1.06 1.13 18.52
CA LEU A 191 -2.16 1.78 17.81
C LEU A 191 -3.44 1.80 18.62
N GLN A 192 -3.80 0.70 19.28
CA GLN A 192 -4.93 0.63 20.19
C GLN A 192 -4.78 1.57 21.40
N ALA A 193 -3.56 1.66 21.95
CA ALA A 193 -3.29 2.60 23.04
C ALA A 193 -3.38 4.06 22.58
N ALA A 194 -2.88 4.36 21.37
CA ALA A 194 -2.98 5.69 20.76
C ALA A 194 -4.45 6.07 20.49
N ALA A 195 -5.25 5.13 19.96
CA ALA A 195 -6.68 5.31 19.70
C ALA A 195 -7.44 5.68 20.99
N ARG A 196 -7.23 4.90 22.06
CA ARG A 196 -7.84 5.17 23.36
C ARG A 196 -7.47 6.55 23.91
N ALA A 197 -6.18 6.90 23.83
CA ALA A 197 -5.68 8.19 24.30
C ALA A 197 -6.24 9.39 23.50
N ALA A 198 -6.44 9.18 22.18
CA ALA A 198 -6.99 10.20 21.28
C ALA A 198 -8.53 10.25 21.27
N GLY A 199 -9.23 9.34 21.96
CA GLY A 199 -10.68 9.21 21.92
C GLY A 199 -11.20 8.81 20.51
N VAL A 200 -10.41 8.01 19.77
CA VAL A 200 -10.75 7.50 18.44
C VAL A 200 -11.24 6.06 18.58
N THR A 201 -12.42 5.76 18.03
CA THR A 201 -12.91 4.39 17.93
C THR A 201 -12.13 3.67 16.83
N LEU A 202 -11.38 2.63 17.23
CA LEU A 202 -10.60 1.79 16.32
C LEU A 202 -11.10 0.35 16.42
N HIS A 203 -11.88 -0.07 15.42
CA HIS A 203 -12.29 -1.47 15.28
C HIS A 203 -11.11 -2.35 14.91
N GLU A 204 -11.23 -3.64 15.07
CA GLU A 204 -10.27 -4.64 14.59
C GLU A 204 -10.96 -5.59 13.61
N GLY A 205 -10.23 -6.07 12.60
CA GLY A 205 -10.83 -6.99 11.65
C GLY A 205 -9.88 -7.55 10.60
N VAL A 206 -10.38 -8.56 9.90
CA VAL A 206 -9.72 -9.24 8.78
C VAL A 206 -10.06 -8.52 7.48
N TYR A 207 -9.02 -8.11 6.74
CA TYR A 207 -9.17 -7.43 5.46
C TYR A 207 -9.09 -8.43 4.30
N LEU A 208 -10.10 -8.42 3.42
CA LEU A 208 -10.11 -9.23 2.21
C LEU A 208 -9.69 -8.37 1.02
N ALA A 209 -8.64 -8.80 0.32
CA ALA A 209 -8.12 -8.11 -0.86
C ALA A 209 -8.64 -8.74 -2.15
N LEU A 210 -9.24 -7.90 -3.00
CA LEU A 210 -9.72 -8.22 -4.34
C LEU A 210 -8.88 -7.51 -5.42
N LEU A 211 -8.98 -7.98 -6.66
CA LEU A 211 -8.37 -7.27 -7.79
C LEU A 211 -9.09 -5.94 -8.05
N GLY A 212 -10.40 -5.93 -8.13
CA GLY A 212 -11.17 -4.82 -8.69
C GLY A 212 -11.05 -4.77 -10.23
N PRO A 213 -11.35 -3.62 -10.90
CA PRO A 213 -11.81 -2.36 -10.32
C PRO A 213 -13.31 -2.29 -10.01
N SER A 214 -14.11 -3.34 -10.35
CA SER A 214 -15.53 -3.38 -10.01
C SER A 214 -15.72 -3.57 -8.50
N PHE A 215 -16.74 -2.89 -7.95
CA PHE A 215 -17.21 -3.21 -6.61
C PHE A 215 -17.89 -4.58 -6.57
N GLU A 216 -18.02 -5.12 -5.39
CA GLU A 216 -18.59 -6.44 -5.12
C GLU A 216 -20.10 -6.47 -5.38
N THR A 217 -20.59 -7.61 -5.77
CA THR A 217 -22.04 -7.90 -5.79
C THR A 217 -22.55 -8.21 -4.37
N PRO A 218 -23.87 -8.09 -4.10
CA PRO A 218 -24.42 -8.51 -2.80
C PRO A 218 -24.17 -9.99 -2.45
N ALA A 219 -24.03 -10.86 -3.46
CA ALA A 219 -23.70 -12.27 -3.25
C ALA A 219 -22.26 -12.48 -2.81
N GLU A 220 -21.32 -11.76 -3.42
CA GLU A 220 -19.91 -11.75 -3.05
C GLU A 220 -19.72 -11.21 -1.62
N VAL A 221 -20.35 -10.09 -1.28
CA VAL A 221 -20.34 -9.52 0.08
C VAL A 221 -20.76 -10.56 1.12
N ARG A 222 -21.86 -11.30 0.87
CA ARG A 222 -22.30 -12.37 1.77
C ARG A 222 -21.32 -13.56 1.84
N ALA A 223 -20.67 -13.88 0.72
CA ALA A 223 -19.68 -14.96 0.66
C ALA A 223 -18.42 -14.57 1.44
N TYR A 224 -17.91 -13.35 1.26
CA TYR A 224 -16.72 -12.85 1.93
C TYR A 224 -16.90 -12.76 3.45
N GLY A 225 -18.06 -12.30 3.93
CA GLY A 225 -18.37 -12.34 5.36
C GLY A 225 -18.38 -13.78 5.92
N ARG A 226 -18.84 -14.79 5.15
CA ARG A 226 -18.79 -16.21 5.56
C ARG A 226 -17.37 -16.78 5.55
N LEU A 227 -16.46 -16.23 4.75
CA LEU A 227 -15.03 -16.57 4.77
C LEU A 227 -14.32 -15.98 5.99
N GLY A 228 -14.97 -15.11 6.75
CA GLY A 228 -14.39 -14.47 7.93
C GLY A 228 -13.78 -13.08 7.66
N ALA A 229 -14.09 -12.45 6.53
CA ALA A 229 -13.68 -11.10 6.27
C ALA A 229 -14.57 -10.08 6.99
N ASP A 230 -13.97 -9.01 7.51
CA ASP A 230 -14.60 -7.87 8.17
C ASP A 230 -14.62 -6.61 7.29
N ALA A 231 -13.64 -6.49 6.41
CA ALA A 231 -13.54 -5.40 5.44
C ALA A 231 -13.05 -5.91 4.09
N VAL A 232 -13.35 -5.17 3.01
CA VAL A 232 -12.95 -5.52 1.65
C VAL A 232 -12.38 -4.31 0.92
N GLY A 233 -11.35 -4.54 0.10
CA GLY A 233 -10.77 -3.52 -0.76
C GLY A 233 -9.79 -4.10 -1.78
N MET A 234 -9.05 -3.23 -2.49
CA MET A 234 -8.31 -3.60 -3.70
C MET A 234 -6.80 -3.31 -3.60
N SER A 235 -6.26 -3.15 -2.37
CA SER A 235 -4.87 -2.74 -2.13
C SER A 235 -4.26 -3.45 -0.91
N THR A 236 -3.18 -2.89 -0.34
CA THR A 236 -2.66 -3.18 1.01
C THR A 236 -1.99 -4.55 1.16
N VAL A 237 -2.65 -5.64 0.78
CA VAL A 237 -2.12 -6.99 0.97
C VAL A 237 -0.84 -7.24 0.17
N PRO A 238 -0.72 -6.83 -1.10
CA PRO A 238 0.54 -6.97 -1.83
C PRO A 238 1.71 -6.22 -1.17
N GLU A 239 1.45 -5.01 -0.66
CA GLU A 239 2.47 -4.24 0.06
C GLU A 239 2.86 -4.93 1.38
N ALA A 240 1.88 -5.43 2.14
CA ALA A 240 2.12 -6.15 3.39
C ALA A 240 2.93 -7.44 3.17
N ILE A 241 2.65 -8.20 2.10
CA ILE A 241 3.42 -9.39 1.72
C ILE A 241 4.89 -9.04 1.42
N VAL A 242 5.14 -8.00 0.62
CA VAL A 242 6.51 -7.59 0.29
C VAL A 242 7.23 -7.03 1.52
N ALA A 243 6.53 -6.26 2.34
CA ALA A 243 7.08 -5.70 3.58
C ALA A 243 7.49 -6.80 4.56
N ARG A 244 6.63 -7.78 4.80
CA ARG A 244 6.95 -8.95 5.63
C ARG A 244 8.14 -9.72 5.05
N HIS A 245 8.17 -9.92 3.73
CA HIS A 245 9.27 -10.62 3.05
C HIS A 245 10.62 -9.93 3.28
N CYS A 246 10.69 -8.59 3.24
CA CYS A 246 11.94 -7.86 3.45
C CYS A 246 12.16 -7.42 4.92
N GLY A 247 11.41 -7.97 5.87
CA GLY A 247 11.62 -7.77 7.29
C GLY A 247 11.24 -6.37 7.81
N LEU A 248 10.24 -5.73 7.20
CA LEU A 248 9.57 -4.56 7.78
C LEU A 248 8.48 -5.02 8.76
N ARG A 249 8.35 -4.33 9.88
CA ARG A 249 7.22 -4.47 10.81
C ARG A 249 6.02 -3.73 10.22
N VAL A 250 4.89 -4.39 10.07
CA VAL A 250 3.73 -3.85 9.35
C VAL A 250 2.57 -3.57 10.31
N ALA A 251 1.95 -2.41 10.15
CA ALA A 251 0.61 -2.12 10.66
C ALA A 251 -0.25 -1.59 9.51
N ALA A 252 -1.55 -1.87 9.52
CA ALA A 252 -2.45 -1.40 8.48
C ALA A 252 -3.79 -0.95 9.07
N ILE A 253 -4.32 0.17 8.56
CA ILE A 253 -5.54 0.79 9.04
C ILE A 253 -6.44 1.11 7.84
N SER A 254 -7.67 0.63 7.88
CA SER A 254 -8.70 0.97 6.91
C SER A 254 -9.53 2.15 7.39
N ALA A 255 -9.71 3.15 6.52
CA ALA A 255 -10.79 4.10 6.62
C ALA A 255 -12.04 3.45 6.01
N ILE A 256 -13.03 3.17 6.81
CA ILE A 256 -14.28 2.54 6.35
C ILE A 256 -15.13 3.60 5.66
N THR A 257 -15.31 3.45 4.36
CA THR A 257 -16.00 4.44 3.53
C THR A 257 -17.47 4.10 3.26
N ASN A 258 -17.82 2.85 3.41
CA ASN A 258 -19.15 2.34 3.14
C ASN A 258 -19.38 0.99 3.82
N LEU A 259 -20.64 0.59 3.95
CA LEU A 259 -20.98 -0.81 4.13
C LEU A 259 -20.94 -1.53 2.77
N GLY A 260 -20.58 -2.79 2.77
CA GLY A 260 -20.61 -3.64 1.57
C GLY A 260 -21.99 -3.64 0.92
N VAL A 261 -22.04 -3.83 -0.40
CA VAL A 261 -23.28 -3.80 -1.18
C VAL A 261 -24.33 -4.75 -0.60
N GLY A 262 -25.55 -4.24 -0.36
CA GLY A 262 -26.64 -5.00 0.24
C GLY A 262 -26.62 -5.08 1.77
N LEU A 263 -25.64 -4.48 2.43
CA LEU A 263 -25.63 -4.28 3.89
C LEU A 263 -26.14 -2.90 4.30
N GLY A 264 -26.09 -1.92 3.41
CA GLY A 264 -26.60 -0.55 3.58
C GLY A 264 -27.41 -0.12 2.37
N ASP A 265 -28.07 1.03 2.48
CA ASP A 265 -28.98 1.56 1.45
C ASP A 265 -28.32 2.60 0.54
N THR A 266 -27.07 2.96 0.79
CA THR A 266 -26.37 4.01 0.03
C THR A 266 -25.69 3.42 -1.21
N PRO A 267 -25.95 3.97 -2.42
CA PRO A 267 -25.25 3.55 -3.63
C PRO A 267 -23.74 3.79 -3.51
N LEU A 268 -22.93 2.85 -3.99
CA LEU A 268 -21.48 2.98 -4.00
C LEU A 268 -21.01 3.76 -5.22
N SER A 269 -20.07 4.69 -5.00
CA SER A 269 -19.30 5.34 -6.05
C SER A 269 -17.89 5.67 -5.55
N HIS A 270 -16.95 5.81 -6.48
CA HIS A 270 -15.59 6.22 -6.13
C HIS A 270 -15.56 7.62 -5.50
N GLU A 271 -16.37 8.54 -5.99
CA GLU A 271 -16.51 9.89 -5.46
C GLU A 271 -16.96 9.89 -3.99
N GLN A 272 -17.99 9.09 -3.67
CA GLN A 272 -18.45 8.92 -2.29
C GLN A 272 -17.37 8.30 -1.40
N THR A 273 -16.65 7.29 -1.91
CA THR A 273 -15.52 6.68 -1.20
C THR A 273 -14.48 7.73 -0.82
N LEU A 274 -14.10 8.61 -1.77
CA LEU A 274 -13.14 9.69 -1.50
C LEU A 274 -13.68 10.70 -0.48
N ALA A 275 -14.96 11.06 -0.56
CA ALA A 275 -15.58 12.02 0.35
C ALA A 275 -15.59 11.51 1.79
N VAL A 276 -16.00 10.24 2.01
CA VAL A 276 -16.01 9.64 3.35
C VAL A 276 -14.60 9.38 3.87
N ALA A 277 -13.66 8.94 3.02
CA ALA A 277 -12.27 8.78 3.42
C ALA A 277 -11.65 10.11 3.93
N LYS A 278 -12.00 11.24 3.33
CA LYS A 278 -11.60 12.57 3.83
C LYS A 278 -12.18 12.88 5.22
N GLN A 279 -13.39 12.41 5.53
CA GLN A 279 -13.97 12.55 6.88
C GLN A 279 -13.18 11.70 7.88
N CYS A 280 -12.83 10.46 7.52
CA CYS A 280 -11.99 9.60 8.35
C CYS A 280 -10.58 10.18 8.58
N ALA A 281 -10.09 11.06 7.70
CA ALA A 281 -8.74 11.61 7.77
C ALA A 281 -8.46 12.35 9.08
N VAL A 282 -9.47 12.97 9.71
CA VAL A 282 -9.32 13.69 10.99
C VAL A 282 -8.97 12.71 12.12
N ASP A 283 -9.71 11.63 12.24
CA ASP A 283 -9.45 10.61 13.26
C ASP A 283 -8.20 9.79 12.94
N MET A 284 -7.92 9.53 11.66
CA MET A 284 -6.67 8.91 11.21
C MET A 284 -5.46 9.76 11.59
N GLU A 285 -5.51 11.08 11.39
CA GLU A 285 -4.46 12.01 11.80
C GLU A 285 -4.21 11.95 13.31
N ARG A 286 -5.27 12.04 14.12
CA ARG A 286 -5.17 11.98 15.58
C ARG A 286 -4.57 10.65 16.06
N LEU A 287 -5.02 9.54 15.47
CA LEU A 287 -4.51 8.21 15.73
C LEU A 287 -3.02 8.09 15.39
N LEU A 288 -2.63 8.48 14.18
CA LEU A 288 -1.24 8.39 13.72
C LEU A 288 -0.32 9.33 14.49
N ALA A 289 -0.76 10.55 14.81
CA ALA A 289 0.02 11.48 15.63
C ALA A 289 0.30 10.90 17.02
N GLY A 290 -0.71 10.31 17.67
CA GLY A 290 -0.56 9.63 18.96
C GLY A 290 0.33 8.38 18.85
N PHE A 291 0.24 7.62 17.77
CA PHE A 291 1.06 6.44 17.54
C PHE A 291 2.55 6.80 17.31
N PHE A 292 2.84 7.72 16.38
CA PHE A 292 4.21 8.13 16.10
C PHE A 292 4.86 8.87 17.27
N GLY A 293 4.10 9.68 18.03
CA GLY A 293 4.61 10.32 19.24
C GLY A 293 5.09 9.29 20.27
N ARG A 294 4.33 8.23 20.50
CA ARG A 294 4.73 7.12 21.38
C ARG A 294 5.94 6.35 20.87
N LEU A 295 6.10 6.20 19.55
CA LEU A 295 7.31 5.59 18.97
C LEU A 295 8.54 6.46 19.23
N ALA A 296 8.42 7.80 19.17
CA ALA A 296 9.52 8.71 19.48
C ALA A 296 9.96 8.62 20.95
N ASP A 297 9.00 8.45 21.86
CA ASP A 297 9.24 8.38 23.31
C ASP A 297 9.70 6.99 23.77
N GLY A 298 9.72 5.98 22.90
CA GLY A 298 10.08 4.61 23.24
C GLY A 298 9.01 3.86 24.07
N THR A 299 7.76 4.38 24.10
CA THR A 299 6.66 3.85 24.93
C THR A 299 5.55 3.21 24.10
#